data_51a066bc43d6562082e10d115ffb2269
#
_entry.id   51a066bc43d6562082e10d115ffb2269
#
_cell.length_a   1.000
_cell.length_b   1.000
_cell.length_c   1.000
_cell.angle_alpha   90.00
_cell.angle_beta   90.00
_cell.angle_gamma   90.00
#
_symmetry.space_group_name_H-M   'P 1'
#
loop_
_entity.id
_entity.type
_entity.pdbx_description
1 polymer ?
#
loop_
_entity_poly.entity_id
_entity_poly.type
_entity_poly.pdbx_seq_one_letter_code
_entity_poly.pdbx_strand_id
1 'polypeptide(L)'
;SAVFAPLRNLGLLILDEEQESTYKSENVPKYHARDVAKYRCAQNDALLVLGSATPSVESMYHAKRGDYRLFTLRRRYNEQALPEVLIADMKKELRAGNGTSLSGPLRAGLAAAMEAGEQSILFLNRRGASRMVSCGECGAVPECPRCSVKLTYHSANGRLMCHYCGYSQPLPPACPDCGGKLNFIGVGTQKVQEELEELFPGTPVLRMDTDTVTAARSHEAILEEFRRGKAPFLVGTQMVAKGLDFENVTLVGVVLADQSLFVDDFRAGERTFSLLTQVVGRAGRGGSAGRAVIQTYTPENDVIQCAARQDYQGFYEREIRMRQLRRFPPFADLFTFTVSGTEEGAVLRA
;
A
#
# COMPACT_ATOMS: atom_id res chain seq x y z
N SER A 1 6.88 23.53 -1.44
CA SER A 1 5.71 23.03 -0.70
C SER A 1 4.82 24.21 -0.28
N ALA A 2 3.50 24.08 -0.42
CA ALA A 2 2.53 25.13 -0.06
C ALA A 2 2.62 25.54 1.43
N VAL A 3 3.14 24.67 2.30
CA VAL A 3 3.33 24.96 3.71
C VAL A 3 4.27 26.13 3.98
N PHE A 4 5.10 26.52 3.01
CA PHE A 4 6.00 27.69 3.10
C PHE A 4 5.48 28.93 2.37
N ALA A 5 4.26 28.92 1.83
CA ALA A 5 3.71 30.08 1.14
C ALA A 5 3.68 31.32 2.09
N PRO A 6 4.16 32.50 1.66
CA PRO A 6 4.30 33.67 2.52
C PRO A 6 2.98 34.43 2.69
N LEU A 7 2.00 33.77 3.30
CA LEU A 7 0.69 34.37 3.60
C LEU A 7 0.80 35.28 4.83
N ARG A 8 0.33 36.52 4.71
CA ARG A 8 0.42 37.54 5.79
C ARG A 8 -0.59 37.32 6.91
N ASN A 9 -1.78 36.80 6.58
CA ASN A 9 -2.89 36.61 7.54
C ASN A 9 -3.36 35.16 7.42
N LEU A 10 -2.54 34.24 7.92
CA LEU A 10 -2.90 32.83 7.92
C LEU A 10 -3.97 32.59 9.01
N GLY A 11 -5.20 32.22 8.63
CA GLY A 11 -6.28 31.87 9.56
C GLY A 11 -6.62 30.38 9.60
N LEU A 12 -6.32 29.67 8.48
CA LEU A 12 -6.64 28.23 8.36
C LEU A 12 -5.58 27.55 7.48
N LEU A 13 -5.14 26.38 7.90
CA LEU A 13 -4.32 25.47 7.11
C LEU A 13 -4.93 24.07 7.16
N ILE A 14 -5.18 23.49 6.00
CA ILE A 14 -5.75 22.14 5.86
C ILE A 14 -4.70 21.24 5.23
N LEU A 15 -4.42 20.10 5.89
CA LEU A 15 -3.66 19.00 5.33
C LEU A 15 -4.63 17.86 5.03
N ASP A 16 -4.96 17.70 3.76
CA ASP A 16 -5.75 16.56 3.29
C ASP A 16 -4.87 15.34 3.11
N GLU A 17 -5.41 14.14 3.35
CA GLU A 17 -4.65 12.86 3.38
C GLU A 17 -3.37 12.99 4.24
N GLU A 18 -3.52 13.45 5.49
CA GLU A 18 -2.40 13.84 6.37
C GLU A 18 -1.40 12.70 6.63
N GLN A 19 -1.82 11.44 6.45
CA GLN A 19 -1.00 10.23 6.59
C GLN A 19 -0.02 10.03 5.41
N GLU A 20 -0.15 10.82 4.33
CA GLU A 20 0.68 10.64 3.13
C GLU A 20 2.16 10.88 3.40
N SER A 21 2.98 9.90 3.03
CA SER A 21 4.43 9.96 3.24
C SER A 21 5.11 11.11 2.51
N THR A 22 4.48 11.66 1.47
CA THR A 22 5.00 12.79 0.68
C THR A 22 5.05 14.10 1.45
N TYR A 23 4.37 14.19 2.60
CA TYR A 23 4.51 15.33 3.51
C TYR A 23 5.84 15.36 4.26
N LYS A 24 6.60 14.27 4.26
CA LYS A 24 7.98 14.24 4.75
C LYS A 24 8.95 14.48 3.60
N SER A 25 9.73 15.57 3.67
CA SER A 25 10.79 15.84 2.71
C SER A 25 11.96 14.88 2.91
N GLU A 26 12.36 14.21 1.84
CA GLU A 26 13.57 13.38 1.83
C GLU A 26 14.82 14.21 1.44
N ASN A 27 14.59 15.35 0.78
CA ASN A 27 15.64 16.29 0.40
C ASN A 27 16.02 17.23 1.56
N VAL A 28 17.26 17.70 1.58
CA VAL A 28 17.75 18.69 2.56
C VAL A 28 17.21 20.09 2.21
N PRO A 29 16.67 20.81 3.21
CA PRO A 29 16.44 20.43 4.59
C PRO A 29 15.29 19.42 4.74
N LYS A 30 15.53 18.38 5.55
CA LYS A 30 14.50 17.38 5.86
C LYS A 30 13.51 17.96 6.86
N TYR A 31 12.22 17.96 6.51
CA TYR A 31 11.13 18.42 7.37
C TYR A 31 9.88 17.56 7.16
N HIS A 32 8.96 17.63 8.08
CA HIS A 32 7.62 17.12 7.91
C HIS A 32 6.62 18.30 7.79
N ALA A 33 5.84 18.35 6.71
CA ALA A 33 4.94 19.47 6.46
C ALA A 33 3.92 19.68 7.58
N ARG A 34 3.45 18.61 8.25
CA ARG A 34 2.57 18.69 9.42
C ARG A 34 3.20 19.46 10.58
N ASP A 35 4.48 19.24 10.85
CA ASP A 35 5.16 19.91 11.97
C ASP A 35 5.41 21.40 11.66
N VAL A 36 5.78 21.70 10.41
CA VAL A 36 5.85 23.10 9.93
C VAL A 36 4.47 23.77 9.99
N ALA A 37 3.42 23.07 9.60
CA ALA A 37 2.04 23.58 9.65
C ALA A 37 1.61 23.90 11.08
N LYS A 38 1.88 23.01 12.05
CA LYS A 38 1.62 23.23 13.48
C LYS A 38 2.31 24.50 13.98
N TYR A 39 3.62 24.61 13.70
CA TYR A 39 4.39 25.77 14.10
C TYR A 39 3.82 27.07 13.50
N ARG A 40 3.54 27.07 12.21
CA ARG A 40 2.98 28.26 11.52
C ARG A 40 1.60 28.64 12.05
N CYS A 41 0.72 27.68 12.27
CA CYS A 41 -0.60 27.94 12.82
C CYS A 41 -0.50 28.51 14.25
N ALA A 42 0.37 27.97 15.10
CA ALA A 42 0.62 28.50 16.44
C ALA A 42 1.15 29.93 16.43
N GLN A 43 2.04 30.29 15.48
CA GLN A 43 2.57 31.65 15.35
C GLN A 43 1.55 32.68 14.85
N ASN A 44 0.50 32.25 14.15
CA ASN A 44 -0.50 33.12 13.53
C ASN A 44 -1.89 33.04 14.19
N ASP A 45 -2.02 32.34 15.31
CA ASP A 45 -3.31 32.00 15.94
C ASP A 45 -4.30 31.38 14.93
N ALA A 46 -3.78 30.53 14.05
CA ALA A 46 -4.52 29.93 12.95
C ALA A 46 -4.97 28.51 13.31
N LEU A 47 -6.06 28.07 12.69
CA LEU A 47 -6.56 26.70 12.84
C LEU A 47 -5.81 25.77 11.90
N LEU A 48 -5.36 24.61 12.43
CA LEU A 48 -4.85 23.49 11.63
C LEU A 48 -5.91 22.37 11.58
N VAL A 49 -6.27 21.96 10.37
CA VAL A 49 -7.16 20.80 10.13
C VAL A 49 -6.37 19.69 9.45
N LEU A 50 -6.40 18.50 10.05
CA LEU A 50 -5.83 17.28 9.51
C LEU A 50 -6.97 16.39 9.03
N GLY A 51 -7.09 16.20 7.70
CA GLY A 51 -8.12 15.37 7.07
C GLY A 51 -7.55 14.02 6.65
N SER A 52 -8.27 12.93 6.95
CA SER A 52 -7.91 11.60 6.49
C SER A 52 -9.04 10.59 6.70
N ALA A 53 -9.15 9.63 5.79
CA ALA A 53 -9.95 8.42 6.00
C ALA A 53 -9.22 7.39 6.87
N THR A 54 -7.90 7.42 6.86
CA THR A 54 -6.98 6.53 7.59
C THR A 54 -5.90 7.37 8.29
N PRO A 55 -6.25 8.14 9.35
CA PRO A 55 -5.32 9.02 10.02
C PRO A 55 -4.03 8.32 10.43
N SER A 56 -2.90 9.05 10.42
CA SER A 56 -1.66 8.48 10.92
C SER A 56 -1.80 8.04 12.38
N VAL A 57 -1.11 6.98 12.76
CA VAL A 57 -1.17 6.43 14.12
C VAL A 57 -0.75 7.48 15.14
N GLU A 58 0.21 8.33 14.80
CA GLU A 58 0.63 9.46 15.63
C GLU A 58 -0.48 10.50 15.82
N SER A 59 -1.16 10.92 14.73
CA SER A 59 -2.25 11.89 14.80
C SER A 59 -3.43 11.36 15.61
N MET A 60 -3.81 10.09 15.38
CA MET A 60 -4.88 9.46 16.16
C MET A 60 -4.51 9.30 17.64
N TYR A 61 -3.26 8.99 17.96
CA TYR A 61 -2.77 8.93 19.34
C TYR A 61 -2.93 10.30 20.04
N HIS A 62 -2.52 11.39 19.40
CA HIS A 62 -2.70 12.74 19.93
C HIS A 62 -4.18 13.11 20.07
N ALA A 63 -5.02 12.71 19.12
CA ALA A 63 -6.46 12.94 19.22
C ALA A 63 -7.10 12.18 20.38
N LYS A 64 -6.72 10.91 20.62
CA LYS A 64 -7.23 10.12 21.76
C LYS A 64 -6.71 10.60 23.11
N ARG A 65 -5.57 11.26 23.16
CA ARG A 65 -5.06 11.93 24.37
C ARG A 65 -5.73 13.28 24.67
N GLY A 66 -6.50 13.83 23.73
CA GLY A 66 -7.09 15.14 23.84
C GLY A 66 -6.17 16.30 23.41
N ASP A 67 -4.99 16.00 22.86
CA ASP A 67 -4.08 17.01 22.28
C ASP A 67 -4.69 17.63 21.02
N TYR A 68 -5.53 16.87 20.29
CA TYR A 68 -6.31 17.30 19.13
C TYR A 68 -7.80 17.07 19.35
N ARG A 69 -8.61 17.93 18.79
CA ARG A 69 -10.05 17.72 18.74
C ARG A 69 -10.40 16.79 17.58
N LEU A 70 -11.00 15.62 17.88
CA LEU A 70 -11.38 14.63 16.88
C LEU A 70 -12.82 14.84 16.41
N PHE A 71 -12.97 14.91 15.08
CA PHE A 71 -14.27 14.87 14.41
C PHE A 71 -14.33 13.64 13.52
N THR A 72 -15.38 12.84 13.66
CA THR A 72 -15.57 11.61 12.88
C THR A 72 -16.78 11.72 11.97
N LEU A 73 -16.57 11.67 10.67
CA LEU A 73 -17.61 11.55 9.66
C LEU A 73 -17.94 10.06 9.48
N ARG A 74 -19.11 9.64 9.98
CA ARG A 74 -19.51 8.22 9.99
C ARG A 74 -20.25 7.75 8.75
N ARG A 75 -20.75 8.67 7.91
CA ARG A 75 -21.55 8.37 6.73
C ARG A 75 -20.84 8.89 5.49
N ARG A 76 -20.91 8.12 4.41
CA ARG A 76 -20.49 8.59 3.08
C ARG A 76 -21.47 9.67 2.59
N TYR A 77 -21.00 10.60 1.79
CA TYR A 77 -21.82 11.68 1.22
C TYR A 77 -23.03 11.14 0.44
N ASN A 78 -22.86 10.03 -0.29
CA ASN A 78 -23.89 9.42 -1.13
C ASN A 78 -24.59 8.21 -0.48
N GLU A 79 -24.39 7.96 0.82
CA GLU A 79 -24.95 6.83 1.58
C GLU A 79 -24.70 5.43 0.98
N GLN A 80 -23.80 5.31 0.01
CA GLN A 80 -23.47 4.04 -0.62
C GLN A 80 -22.76 3.09 0.37
N ALA A 81 -23.10 1.80 0.24
CA ALA A 81 -22.45 0.72 1.00
C ALA A 81 -20.96 0.65 0.66
N LEU A 82 -20.19 0.15 1.61
CA LEU A 82 -18.78 -0.20 1.39
C LEU A 82 -18.71 -1.35 0.37
N PRO A 83 -17.65 -1.38 -0.47
CA PRO A 83 -17.45 -2.50 -1.39
C PRO A 83 -17.35 -3.84 -0.64
N GLU A 84 -17.87 -4.89 -1.24
CA GLU A 84 -17.61 -6.25 -0.78
C GLU A 84 -16.17 -6.63 -1.08
N VAL A 85 -15.44 -7.13 -0.06
CA VAL A 85 -14.02 -7.46 -0.18
C VAL A 85 -13.80 -8.94 0.03
N LEU A 86 -13.20 -9.60 -0.97
CA LEU A 86 -12.77 -10.97 -0.90
C LEU A 86 -11.24 -11.02 -0.77
N ILE A 87 -10.73 -11.79 0.19
CA ILE A 87 -9.31 -12.09 0.32
C ILE A 87 -9.02 -13.42 -0.39
N ALA A 88 -8.21 -13.37 -1.45
CA ALA A 88 -7.77 -14.55 -2.18
C ALA A 88 -6.42 -15.05 -1.65
N ASP A 89 -6.40 -16.28 -1.19
CA ASP A 89 -5.19 -16.96 -0.68
C ASP A 89 -4.36 -17.52 -1.84
N MET A 90 -3.28 -16.83 -2.19
CA MET A 90 -2.40 -17.23 -3.29
C MET A 90 -1.65 -18.53 -3.02
N LYS A 91 -1.50 -18.96 -1.75
CA LYS A 91 -0.96 -20.30 -1.43
C LYS A 91 -1.92 -21.41 -1.84
N LYS A 92 -3.22 -21.19 -1.65
CA LYS A 92 -4.25 -22.16 -2.10
C LYS A 92 -4.34 -22.20 -3.62
N GLU A 93 -4.28 -21.04 -4.27
CA GLU A 93 -4.25 -20.94 -5.73
C GLU A 93 -3.06 -21.73 -6.31
N LEU A 94 -1.87 -21.54 -5.76
CA LEU A 94 -0.66 -22.24 -6.19
C LEU A 94 -0.78 -23.77 -6.01
N ARG A 95 -1.28 -24.21 -4.85
CA ARG A 95 -1.51 -25.64 -4.58
C ARG A 95 -2.57 -26.26 -5.49
N ALA A 96 -3.52 -25.46 -5.96
CA ALA A 96 -4.51 -25.87 -6.95
C ALA A 96 -3.99 -25.84 -8.41
N GLY A 97 -2.68 -25.56 -8.60
CA GLY A 97 -2.06 -25.52 -9.92
C GLY A 97 -2.13 -24.16 -10.63
N ASN A 98 -2.64 -23.12 -9.98
CA ASN A 98 -2.65 -21.77 -10.56
C ASN A 98 -1.30 -21.09 -10.32
N GLY A 99 -0.42 -21.15 -11.31
CA GLY A 99 0.89 -20.46 -11.30
C GLY A 99 0.87 -19.02 -11.83
N THR A 100 -0.31 -18.47 -12.16
CA THR A 100 -0.43 -17.09 -12.67
C THR A 100 -0.47 -16.07 -11.53
N SER A 101 -0.32 -14.79 -11.86
CA SER A 101 -0.42 -13.72 -10.87
C SER A 101 -1.88 -13.35 -10.52
N LEU A 102 -2.85 -13.89 -11.25
CA LEU A 102 -4.28 -13.62 -11.08
C LEU A 102 -4.98 -14.85 -10.48
N SER A 103 -5.57 -14.68 -9.29
CA SER A 103 -6.35 -15.73 -8.62
C SER A 103 -7.64 -16.08 -9.36
N GLY A 104 -8.17 -17.27 -9.15
CA GLY A 104 -9.46 -17.69 -9.71
C GLY A 104 -10.59 -16.70 -9.44
N PRO A 105 -10.80 -16.26 -8.18
CA PRO A 105 -11.81 -15.25 -7.85
C PRO A 105 -11.63 -13.92 -8.58
N LEU A 106 -10.37 -13.45 -8.74
CA LEU A 106 -10.14 -12.21 -9.47
C LEU A 106 -10.44 -12.38 -10.96
N ARG A 107 -9.99 -13.46 -11.57
CA ARG A 107 -10.32 -13.77 -13.00
C ARG A 107 -11.80 -13.85 -13.26
N ALA A 108 -12.55 -14.53 -12.38
CA ALA A 108 -13.99 -14.62 -12.47
C ALA A 108 -14.67 -13.24 -12.33
N GLY A 109 -14.19 -12.42 -11.40
CA GLY A 109 -14.67 -11.06 -11.22
C GLY A 109 -14.41 -10.16 -12.42
N LEU A 110 -13.22 -10.26 -13.06
CA LEU A 110 -12.86 -9.52 -14.26
C LEU A 110 -13.74 -9.90 -15.45
N ALA A 111 -13.99 -11.20 -15.65
CA ALA A 111 -14.87 -11.69 -16.69
C ALA A 111 -16.32 -11.16 -16.50
N ALA A 112 -16.85 -11.26 -15.29
CA ALA A 112 -18.19 -10.78 -14.99
C ALA A 112 -18.35 -9.26 -15.15
N ALA A 113 -17.36 -8.47 -14.75
CA ALA A 113 -17.38 -7.02 -14.95
C ALA A 113 -17.32 -6.66 -16.44
N MET A 114 -16.48 -7.33 -17.21
CA MET A 114 -16.37 -7.13 -18.66
C MET A 114 -17.68 -7.48 -19.39
N GLU A 115 -18.30 -8.62 -19.05
CA GLU A 115 -19.59 -9.03 -19.61
C GLU A 115 -20.73 -8.03 -19.30
N ALA A 116 -20.65 -7.39 -18.12
CA ALA A 116 -21.60 -6.34 -17.73
C ALA A 116 -21.30 -4.96 -18.38
N GLY A 117 -20.23 -4.84 -19.16
CA GLY A 117 -19.79 -3.57 -19.73
C GLY A 117 -19.19 -2.61 -18.70
N GLU A 118 -18.77 -3.13 -17.55
CA GLU A 118 -18.16 -2.40 -16.45
C GLU A 118 -16.63 -2.40 -16.55
N GLN A 119 -16.00 -1.54 -15.77
CA GLN A 119 -14.54 -1.40 -15.76
C GLN A 119 -13.92 -1.96 -14.49
N SER A 120 -12.66 -2.37 -14.62
CA SER A 120 -11.90 -2.91 -13.51
C SER A 120 -10.52 -2.25 -13.40
N ILE A 121 -10.06 -2.06 -12.16
CA ILE A 121 -8.73 -1.56 -11.85
C ILE A 121 -7.91 -2.67 -11.18
N LEU A 122 -6.73 -2.97 -11.71
CA LEU A 122 -5.77 -3.86 -11.08
C LEU A 122 -4.61 -3.03 -10.51
N PHE A 123 -4.50 -3.09 -9.20
CA PHE A 123 -3.52 -2.34 -8.45
C PHE A 123 -2.32 -3.21 -8.06
N LEU A 124 -1.12 -2.70 -8.33
CA LEU A 124 0.14 -3.27 -7.88
C LEU A 124 0.92 -2.26 -7.04
N ASN A 125 1.46 -2.69 -5.92
CA ASN A 125 2.38 -1.84 -5.16
C ASN A 125 3.83 -2.15 -5.54
N ARG A 126 4.45 -1.30 -6.39
CA ARG A 126 5.81 -1.51 -6.95
C ARG A 126 6.91 -0.76 -6.20
N ARG A 127 6.75 -0.30 -4.98
CA ARG A 127 7.82 0.43 -4.29
C ARG A 127 8.65 -0.47 -3.37
N GLY A 128 10.00 -0.47 -3.59
CA GLY A 128 11.02 -0.98 -2.67
C GLY A 128 11.96 -2.02 -3.29
N ALA A 129 13.24 -1.95 -2.91
CA ALA A 129 14.28 -2.94 -3.21
C ALA A 129 14.11 -4.25 -2.41
N SER A 130 13.22 -4.25 -1.43
CA SER A 130 12.90 -5.40 -0.60
C SER A 130 12.05 -6.39 -1.37
N ARG A 131 12.46 -7.65 -1.39
CA ARG A 131 11.78 -8.71 -2.11
C ARG A 131 11.18 -9.71 -1.15
N MET A 132 9.93 -10.07 -1.37
CA MET A 132 9.32 -11.20 -0.69
C MET A 132 9.85 -12.49 -1.30
N VAL A 133 10.13 -13.48 -0.45
CA VAL A 133 10.50 -14.83 -0.86
C VAL A 133 9.38 -15.77 -0.46
N SER A 134 8.95 -16.64 -1.36
CA SER A 134 8.05 -17.74 -1.02
C SER A 134 8.44 -19.02 -1.71
N CYS A 135 7.96 -20.12 -1.19
CA CYS A 135 8.10 -21.41 -1.84
C CYS A 135 7.23 -21.48 -3.10
N GLY A 136 7.81 -21.91 -4.23
CA GLY A 136 7.08 -22.09 -5.48
C GLY A 136 6.11 -23.27 -5.47
N GLU A 137 6.22 -24.18 -4.49
CA GLU A 137 5.37 -25.38 -4.40
C GLU A 137 4.27 -25.24 -3.34
N CYS A 138 4.62 -24.85 -2.12
CA CYS A 138 3.65 -24.76 -1.01
C CYS A 138 3.22 -23.33 -0.66
N GLY A 139 3.84 -22.32 -1.24
CA GLY A 139 3.56 -20.91 -0.98
C GLY A 139 4.04 -20.42 0.39
N ALA A 140 4.80 -21.21 1.14
CA ALA A 140 5.32 -20.81 2.45
C ALA A 140 6.24 -19.60 2.32
N VAL A 141 6.09 -18.62 3.22
CA VAL A 141 6.94 -17.43 3.34
C VAL A 141 7.78 -17.58 4.61
N PRO A 142 9.12 -17.47 4.54
CA PRO A 142 9.99 -17.58 5.71
C PRO A 142 9.58 -16.67 6.86
N GLU A 143 9.55 -17.19 8.08
CA GLU A 143 9.17 -16.46 9.29
C GLU A 143 10.34 -16.22 10.24
N CYS A 144 10.24 -15.15 11.00
CA CYS A 144 11.16 -14.86 12.08
C CYS A 144 10.89 -15.78 13.28
N PRO A 145 11.87 -16.57 13.75
CA PRO A 145 11.67 -17.46 14.88
C PRO A 145 11.44 -16.74 16.23
N ARG A 146 11.71 -15.45 16.29
CA ARG A 146 11.55 -14.63 17.51
C ARG A 146 10.25 -13.83 17.54
N CYS A 147 9.71 -13.46 16.38
CA CYS A 147 8.57 -12.55 16.27
C CYS A 147 7.38 -13.14 15.52
N SER A 148 7.55 -14.31 14.88
CA SER A 148 6.54 -14.94 14.00
C SER A 148 6.05 -14.04 12.85
N VAL A 149 6.79 -12.96 12.54
CA VAL A 149 6.52 -12.11 11.36
C VAL A 149 7.30 -12.64 10.17
N LYS A 150 6.80 -12.42 8.98
CA LYS A 150 7.48 -12.82 7.75
C LYS A 150 8.79 -12.06 7.58
N LEU A 151 9.81 -12.74 7.07
CA LEU A 151 11.13 -12.17 6.81
C LEU A 151 11.18 -11.49 5.45
N THR A 152 11.94 -10.41 5.36
CA THR A 152 12.19 -9.66 4.13
C THR A 152 13.58 -9.98 3.59
N TYR A 153 13.68 -10.26 2.28
CA TYR A 153 14.97 -10.46 1.63
C TYR A 153 15.61 -9.14 1.22
N HIS A 154 16.86 -8.96 1.61
CA HIS A 154 17.70 -7.82 1.25
C HIS A 154 18.73 -8.25 0.21
N SER A 155 18.58 -7.72 -1.02
CA SER A 155 19.48 -8.06 -2.13
C SER A 155 20.91 -7.57 -1.92
N ALA A 156 21.10 -6.50 -1.13
CA ALA A 156 22.42 -5.92 -0.86
C ALA A 156 23.34 -6.87 -0.08
N ASN A 157 22.80 -7.71 0.81
CA ASN A 157 23.56 -8.65 1.62
C ASN A 157 23.17 -10.11 1.46
N GLY A 158 22.21 -10.41 0.57
CA GLY A 158 21.72 -11.78 0.31
C GLY A 158 21.02 -12.45 1.49
N ARG A 159 20.48 -11.69 2.45
CA ARG A 159 19.94 -12.22 3.70
C ARG A 159 18.45 -11.96 3.84
N LEU A 160 17.78 -12.87 4.57
CA LEU A 160 16.45 -12.67 5.11
C LEU A 160 16.57 -11.95 6.47
N MET A 161 15.83 -10.87 6.66
CA MET A 161 15.88 -10.03 7.86
C MET A 161 14.51 -9.76 8.45
N CYS A 162 14.45 -9.70 9.77
CA CYS A 162 13.28 -9.28 10.52
C CYS A 162 13.42 -7.81 10.92
N HIS A 163 12.58 -6.94 10.37
CA HIS A 163 12.60 -5.50 10.69
C HIS A 163 12.04 -5.16 12.08
N TYR A 164 11.49 -6.14 12.78
CA TYR A 164 10.98 -5.95 14.14
C TYR A 164 12.05 -6.19 15.21
N CYS A 165 12.89 -7.21 15.09
CA CYS A 165 13.86 -7.57 16.12
C CYS A 165 15.31 -7.63 15.62
N GLY A 166 15.57 -7.31 14.36
CA GLY A 166 16.90 -7.37 13.75
C GLY A 166 17.42 -8.79 13.49
N TYR A 167 16.60 -9.85 13.71
CA TYR A 167 17.02 -11.20 13.38
C TYR A 167 17.36 -11.31 11.90
N SER A 168 18.47 -11.99 11.58
CA SER A 168 18.93 -12.15 10.20
C SER A 168 19.47 -13.56 9.97
N GLN A 169 19.12 -14.14 8.82
CA GLN A 169 19.61 -15.45 8.38
C GLN A 169 19.93 -15.42 6.88
N PRO A 170 20.82 -16.30 6.38
CA PRO A 170 20.98 -16.52 4.95
C PRO A 170 19.67 -17.00 4.33
N LEU A 171 19.50 -16.80 3.02
CA LEU A 171 18.40 -17.41 2.28
C LEU A 171 18.61 -18.96 2.30
N PRO A 172 17.65 -19.75 2.80
CA PRO A 172 17.77 -21.21 2.77
C PRO A 172 17.85 -21.72 1.33
N PRO A 173 18.60 -22.79 1.05
CA PRO A 173 18.70 -23.38 -0.30
C PRO A 173 17.39 -24.00 -0.78
N ALA A 174 16.50 -24.39 0.15
CA ALA A 174 15.20 -24.96 -0.11
C ALA A 174 14.19 -24.54 0.95
N CYS A 175 12.92 -24.71 0.66
CA CYS A 175 11.84 -24.44 1.60
C CYS A 175 11.96 -25.33 2.85
N PRO A 176 11.96 -24.77 4.08
CA PRO A 176 12.02 -25.57 5.29
C PRO A 176 10.78 -26.44 5.52
N ASP A 177 9.62 -26.08 4.92
CA ASP A 177 8.36 -26.79 5.13
C ASP A 177 8.16 -27.99 4.18
N CYS A 178 8.62 -27.88 2.90
CA CYS A 178 8.35 -28.90 1.90
C CYS A 178 9.56 -29.30 1.04
N GLY A 179 10.72 -28.66 1.22
CA GLY A 179 11.91 -28.89 0.39
C GLY A 179 11.87 -28.25 -0.99
N GLY A 180 10.77 -27.60 -1.36
CA GLY A 180 10.59 -26.97 -2.68
C GLY A 180 11.48 -25.74 -2.89
N LYS A 181 11.55 -25.28 -4.14
CA LYS A 181 12.37 -24.12 -4.53
C LYS A 181 11.80 -22.83 -3.97
N LEU A 182 12.65 -22.00 -3.38
CA LEU A 182 12.29 -20.64 -2.96
C LEU A 182 12.43 -19.68 -4.14
N ASN A 183 11.37 -18.91 -4.39
CA ASN A 183 11.29 -17.94 -5.48
C ASN A 183 11.11 -16.53 -4.90
N PHE A 184 11.67 -15.55 -5.60
CA PHE A 184 11.37 -14.14 -5.32
C PHE A 184 10.02 -13.77 -5.92
N ILE A 185 9.11 -13.32 -5.06
CA ILE A 185 7.81 -12.85 -5.51
C ILE A 185 7.93 -11.38 -5.89
N GLY A 186 7.61 -11.09 -7.13
CA GLY A 186 7.47 -9.76 -7.66
C GLY A 186 6.72 -9.85 -8.97
N VAL A 187 5.57 -9.20 -9.03
CA VAL A 187 4.78 -9.09 -10.25
C VAL A 187 4.91 -7.66 -10.75
N GLY A 188 5.35 -7.50 -12.02
CA GLY A 188 5.35 -6.22 -12.70
C GLY A 188 4.00 -5.95 -13.38
N THR A 189 3.69 -4.68 -13.60
CA THR A 189 2.50 -4.26 -14.35
C THR A 189 2.47 -4.85 -15.76
N GLN A 190 3.63 -5.00 -16.38
CA GLN A 190 3.75 -5.61 -17.69
C GLN A 190 3.30 -7.08 -17.69
N LYS A 191 3.77 -7.87 -16.72
CA LYS A 191 3.35 -9.29 -16.61
C LYS A 191 1.83 -9.42 -16.39
N VAL A 192 1.24 -8.55 -15.57
CA VAL A 192 -0.21 -8.55 -15.34
C VAL A 192 -0.95 -8.18 -16.64
N GLN A 193 -0.43 -7.22 -17.41
CA GLN A 193 -1.00 -6.87 -18.71
C GLN A 193 -0.95 -8.08 -19.66
N GLU A 194 0.19 -8.74 -19.79
CA GLU A 194 0.37 -9.93 -20.64
C GLU A 194 -0.61 -11.05 -20.24
N GLU A 195 -0.75 -11.35 -18.95
CA GLU A 195 -1.70 -12.35 -18.45
C GLU A 195 -3.17 -11.96 -18.73
N LEU A 196 -3.52 -10.66 -18.70
CA LEU A 196 -4.85 -10.18 -19.06
C LEU A 196 -5.11 -10.31 -20.57
N GLU A 197 -4.14 -9.99 -21.42
CA GLU A 197 -4.23 -10.13 -22.86
C GLU A 197 -4.37 -11.60 -23.30
N GLU A 198 -3.72 -12.54 -22.57
CA GLU A 198 -3.90 -13.97 -22.74
C GLU A 198 -5.29 -14.45 -22.32
N LEU A 199 -5.81 -13.96 -21.17
CA LEU A 199 -7.12 -14.35 -20.64
C LEU A 199 -8.30 -13.75 -21.43
N PHE A 200 -8.11 -12.55 -21.99
CA PHE A 200 -9.15 -11.80 -22.71
C PHE A 200 -8.61 -11.33 -24.08
N PRO A 201 -8.42 -12.25 -25.04
CA PRO A 201 -7.84 -11.92 -26.34
C PRO A 201 -8.63 -10.82 -27.08
N GLY A 202 -7.91 -9.84 -27.62
CA GLY A 202 -8.49 -8.72 -28.34
C GLY A 202 -9.09 -7.61 -27.45
N THR A 203 -9.03 -7.75 -26.14
CA THR A 203 -9.53 -6.74 -25.18
C THR A 203 -8.42 -5.75 -24.86
N PRO A 204 -8.63 -4.43 -25.01
CA PRO A 204 -7.61 -3.45 -24.69
C PRO A 204 -7.35 -3.36 -23.19
N VAL A 205 -6.07 -3.32 -22.81
CA VAL A 205 -5.60 -3.14 -21.43
C VAL A 205 -4.78 -1.85 -21.37
N LEU A 206 -5.18 -0.92 -20.53
CA LEU A 206 -4.40 0.28 -20.25
C LEU A 206 -3.44 0.01 -19.09
N ARG A 207 -2.18 0.45 -19.25
CA ARG A 207 -1.17 0.36 -18.21
C ARG A 207 -0.68 1.75 -17.80
N MET A 208 -0.59 1.97 -16.49
CA MET A 208 -0.14 3.23 -15.91
C MET A 208 0.95 2.99 -14.86
N ASP A 209 2.19 3.12 -15.28
CA ASP A 209 3.37 3.07 -14.43
C ASP A 209 4.44 4.09 -14.90
N THR A 210 5.55 4.17 -14.19
CA THR A 210 6.64 5.10 -14.54
C THR A 210 7.27 4.82 -15.90
N ASP A 211 7.16 3.58 -16.41
CA ASP A 211 7.80 3.15 -17.64
C ASP A 211 6.90 3.45 -18.87
N THR A 212 5.57 3.59 -18.64
CA THR A 212 4.59 3.87 -19.71
C THR A 212 4.38 5.35 -19.97
N VAL A 213 4.82 6.22 -19.04
CA VAL A 213 4.72 7.67 -19.20
C VAL A 213 5.89 8.17 -20.01
N THR A 214 5.58 8.66 -21.20
CA THR A 214 6.54 9.28 -22.12
C THR A 214 6.14 10.74 -22.35
N ALA A 215 7.01 11.51 -23.01
CA ALA A 215 6.67 12.87 -23.43
C ALA A 215 5.43 12.94 -24.34
N ALA A 216 5.07 11.83 -25.02
CA ALA A 216 3.94 11.74 -25.94
C ALA A 216 2.65 11.23 -25.25
N ARG A 217 2.73 10.60 -24.07
CA ARG A 217 1.57 10.01 -23.38
C ARG A 217 1.66 10.27 -21.88
N SER A 218 0.93 11.29 -21.44
CA SER A 218 0.85 11.66 -20.02
C SER A 218 -0.05 10.71 -19.24
N HIS A 219 0.09 10.69 -17.91
CA HIS A 219 -0.84 9.98 -17.02
C HIS A 219 -2.29 10.43 -17.23
N GLU A 220 -2.51 11.71 -17.46
CA GLU A 220 -3.83 12.30 -17.69
C GLU A 220 -4.47 11.76 -18.97
N ALA A 221 -3.69 11.57 -20.04
CA ALA A 221 -4.19 11.01 -21.29
C ALA A 221 -4.66 9.55 -21.11
N ILE A 222 -3.90 8.72 -20.38
CA ILE A 222 -4.27 7.32 -20.10
C ILE A 222 -5.56 7.28 -19.26
N LEU A 223 -5.67 8.13 -18.24
CA LEU A 223 -6.84 8.21 -17.38
C LEU A 223 -8.09 8.68 -18.14
N GLU A 224 -7.92 9.63 -19.06
CA GLU A 224 -9.03 10.11 -19.89
C GLU A 224 -9.48 9.03 -20.89
N GLU A 225 -8.55 8.26 -21.47
CA GLU A 225 -8.90 7.09 -22.29
C GLU A 225 -9.71 6.06 -21.50
N PHE A 226 -9.30 5.78 -20.26
CA PHE A 226 -10.01 4.86 -19.38
C PHE A 226 -11.39 5.41 -19.00
N ARG A 227 -11.49 6.68 -18.63
CA ARG A 227 -12.77 7.34 -18.30
C ARG A 227 -13.78 7.28 -19.46
N ARG A 228 -13.30 7.39 -20.69
CA ARG A 228 -14.14 7.27 -21.90
C ARG A 228 -14.54 5.84 -22.27
N GLY A 229 -14.19 4.85 -21.47
CA GLY A 229 -14.53 3.46 -21.71
C GLY A 229 -13.76 2.80 -22.86
N LYS A 230 -12.59 3.34 -23.26
CA LYS A 230 -11.80 2.75 -24.36
C LYS A 230 -11.14 1.41 -23.97
N ALA A 231 -11.07 1.11 -22.71
CA ALA A 231 -10.58 -0.17 -22.21
C ALA A 231 -11.35 -0.57 -20.94
N PRO A 232 -11.69 -1.87 -20.77
CA PRO A 232 -12.32 -2.35 -19.55
C PRO A 232 -11.32 -2.52 -18.40
N PHE A 233 -10.01 -2.65 -18.69
CA PHE A 233 -8.98 -2.91 -17.69
C PHE A 233 -7.96 -1.78 -17.62
N LEU A 234 -7.68 -1.32 -16.38
CA LEU A 234 -6.57 -0.43 -16.07
C LEU A 234 -5.64 -1.12 -15.06
N VAL A 235 -4.39 -1.35 -15.46
CA VAL A 235 -3.34 -1.89 -14.59
C VAL A 235 -2.44 -0.75 -14.16
N GLY A 236 -2.24 -0.57 -12.85
CA GLY A 236 -1.39 0.53 -12.41
C GLY A 236 -0.83 0.39 -11.00
N THR A 237 0.06 1.33 -10.66
CA THR A 237 0.68 1.43 -9.36
C THR A 237 0.00 2.51 -8.51
N GLN A 238 0.66 3.05 -7.48
CA GLN A 238 0.09 4.03 -6.54
C GLN A 238 -0.59 5.26 -7.18
N MET A 239 -0.28 5.57 -8.43
CA MET A 239 -0.92 6.66 -9.17
C MET A 239 -2.42 6.41 -9.38
N VAL A 240 -2.84 5.14 -9.53
CA VAL A 240 -4.26 4.76 -9.71
C VAL A 240 -5.04 4.81 -8.40
N ALA A 241 -4.35 4.75 -7.25
CA ALA A 241 -4.99 4.80 -5.93
C ALA A 241 -5.43 6.21 -5.51
N LYS A 242 -4.85 7.27 -6.12
CA LYS A 242 -4.99 8.65 -5.64
C LYS A 242 -5.90 9.51 -6.54
N GLY A 243 -6.83 10.23 -5.92
CA GLY A 243 -7.55 11.36 -6.52
C GLY A 243 -8.46 11.05 -7.72
N LEU A 244 -8.61 9.79 -8.13
CA LEU A 244 -9.36 9.41 -9.31
C LEU A 244 -10.75 8.92 -8.94
N ASP A 245 -11.73 9.41 -9.66
CA ASP A 245 -13.13 8.97 -9.57
C ASP A 245 -13.58 8.43 -10.93
N PHE A 246 -13.96 7.15 -10.94
CA PHE A 246 -14.45 6.47 -12.12
C PHE A 246 -15.79 5.83 -11.80
N GLU A 247 -16.85 6.35 -12.40
CA GLU A 247 -18.22 5.92 -12.12
C GLU A 247 -18.49 4.47 -12.55
N ASN A 248 -17.80 4.00 -13.61
CA ASN A 248 -18.02 2.67 -14.19
C ASN A 248 -17.08 1.59 -13.59
N VAL A 249 -16.26 1.92 -12.60
CA VAL A 249 -15.38 0.94 -11.95
C VAL A 249 -16.11 0.22 -10.82
N THR A 250 -16.45 -1.05 -11.07
CA THR A 250 -17.15 -1.90 -10.10
C THR A 250 -16.25 -2.93 -9.46
N LEU A 251 -15.13 -3.30 -10.09
CA LEU A 251 -14.16 -4.25 -9.55
C LEU A 251 -12.79 -3.63 -9.38
N VAL A 252 -12.21 -3.87 -8.21
CA VAL A 252 -10.80 -3.54 -7.93
C VAL A 252 -10.05 -4.79 -7.50
N GLY A 253 -8.96 -5.10 -8.21
CA GLY A 253 -8.04 -6.19 -7.87
C GLY A 253 -6.74 -5.65 -7.27
N VAL A 254 -6.38 -6.08 -6.07
CA VAL A 254 -5.03 -5.88 -5.52
C VAL A 254 -4.21 -7.14 -5.80
N VAL A 255 -3.25 -7.06 -6.72
CA VAL A 255 -2.58 -8.24 -7.26
C VAL A 255 -1.60 -8.88 -6.27
N LEU A 256 -0.94 -8.08 -5.43
CA LEU A 256 0.00 -8.57 -4.42
C LEU A 256 0.02 -7.60 -3.23
N ALA A 257 -0.85 -7.83 -2.26
CA ALA A 257 -0.98 -6.97 -1.07
C ALA A 257 0.24 -7.05 -0.15
N ASP A 258 0.89 -8.19 -0.10
CA ASP A 258 2.04 -8.46 0.79
C ASP A 258 3.24 -7.56 0.53
N GLN A 259 3.44 -7.11 -0.69
CA GLN A 259 4.65 -6.39 -1.09
C GLN A 259 4.91 -5.12 -0.27
N SER A 260 3.86 -4.45 0.16
CA SER A 260 3.95 -3.25 1.00
C SER A 260 4.21 -3.55 2.49
N LEU A 261 3.88 -4.76 2.95
CA LEU A 261 4.14 -5.19 4.32
C LEU A 261 5.62 -5.49 4.59
N PHE A 262 6.36 -5.88 3.54
CA PHE A 262 7.77 -6.30 3.64
C PHE A 262 8.76 -5.19 3.28
N VAL A 263 8.40 -3.95 3.57
CA VAL A 263 9.30 -2.79 3.46
C VAL A 263 10.02 -2.58 4.79
N ASP A 264 11.31 -2.20 4.75
CA ASP A 264 12.11 -1.87 5.93
C ASP A 264 11.71 -0.51 6.52
N ASP A 265 10.52 -0.48 7.11
CA ASP A 265 9.98 0.70 7.78
C ASP A 265 8.96 0.25 8.82
N PHE A 266 9.07 0.74 10.05
CA PHE A 266 8.10 0.43 11.11
C PHE A 266 6.67 0.86 10.78
N ARG A 267 6.48 1.77 9.80
CA ARG A 267 5.18 2.20 9.26
C ARG A 267 4.68 1.32 8.12
N ALA A 268 5.35 0.22 7.78
CA ALA A 268 4.93 -0.63 6.65
C ALA A 268 3.49 -1.11 6.79
N GLY A 269 3.08 -1.54 7.99
CA GLY A 269 1.70 -1.94 8.28
C GLY A 269 0.70 -0.81 8.09
N GLU A 270 0.99 0.38 8.63
CA GLU A 270 0.16 1.57 8.51
C GLU A 270 -0.01 2.00 7.05
N ARG A 271 1.08 2.06 6.30
CA ARG A 271 1.04 2.41 4.87
C ARG A 271 0.27 1.39 4.05
N THR A 272 0.43 0.10 4.37
CA THR A 272 -0.30 -0.98 3.70
C THR A 272 -1.79 -0.88 3.99
N PHE A 273 -2.18 -0.69 5.26
CA PHE A 273 -3.58 -0.50 5.64
C PHE A 273 -4.21 0.67 4.89
N SER A 274 -3.55 1.84 4.93
CA SER A 274 -4.03 3.06 4.25
C SER A 274 -4.18 2.83 2.75
N LEU A 275 -3.18 2.25 2.12
CA LEU A 275 -3.18 1.99 0.69
C LEU A 275 -4.29 1.03 0.27
N LEU A 276 -4.43 -0.11 0.95
CA LEU A 276 -5.47 -1.09 0.66
C LEU A 276 -6.87 -0.49 0.85
N THR A 277 -7.09 0.26 1.93
CA THR A 277 -8.37 0.94 2.19
C THR A 277 -8.69 1.96 1.11
N GLN A 278 -7.72 2.76 0.66
CA GLN A 278 -7.90 3.72 -0.43
C GLN A 278 -8.24 3.03 -1.76
N VAL A 279 -7.52 1.96 -2.10
CA VAL A 279 -7.70 1.21 -3.34
C VAL A 279 -9.06 0.51 -3.37
N VAL A 280 -9.40 -0.21 -2.30
CA VAL A 280 -10.71 -0.85 -2.14
C VAL A 280 -11.84 0.18 -2.26
N GLY A 281 -11.67 1.35 -1.64
CA GLY A 281 -12.64 2.44 -1.68
C GLY A 281 -12.89 3.05 -3.07
N ARG A 282 -12.18 2.61 -4.12
CA ARG A 282 -12.42 3.04 -5.51
C ARG A 282 -13.56 2.29 -6.20
N ALA A 283 -13.85 1.06 -5.76
CA ALA A 283 -14.92 0.27 -6.34
C ALA A 283 -16.30 0.82 -5.97
N GLY A 284 -17.22 0.84 -6.95
CA GLY A 284 -18.64 1.09 -6.74
C GLY A 284 -19.01 2.55 -6.41
N ARG A 285 -18.34 3.54 -6.98
CA ARG A 285 -18.68 4.96 -6.77
C ARG A 285 -19.83 5.47 -7.64
N GLY A 286 -20.09 4.82 -8.76
CA GLY A 286 -21.13 5.21 -9.73
C GLY A 286 -22.54 4.68 -9.44
N GLY A 287 -22.84 4.18 -8.22
CA GLY A 287 -24.16 3.66 -7.88
C GLY A 287 -24.29 2.14 -7.96
N SER A 288 -23.40 1.43 -8.64
CA SER A 288 -23.31 -0.02 -8.64
C SER A 288 -22.60 -0.54 -7.39
N ALA A 289 -22.95 -1.75 -6.93
CA ALA A 289 -22.26 -2.40 -5.81
C ALA A 289 -20.79 -2.67 -6.16
N GLY A 290 -19.88 -2.05 -5.42
CA GLY A 290 -18.45 -2.25 -5.62
C GLY A 290 -17.98 -3.58 -5.07
N ARG A 291 -17.02 -4.21 -5.76
CA ARG A 291 -16.33 -5.44 -5.32
C ARG A 291 -14.83 -5.23 -5.35
N ALA A 292 -14.13 -5.82 -4.39
CA ALA A 292 -12.68 -5.83 -4.39
C ALA A 292 -12.14 -7.24 -4.10
N VAL A 293 -11.04 -7.59 -4.76
CA VAL A 293 -10.31 -8.83 -4.49
C VAL A 293 -8.89 -8.47 -4.06
N ILE A 294 -8.53 -8.83 -2.83
CA ILE A 294 -7.18 -8.65 -2.30
C ILE A 294 -6.45 -9.99 -2.37
N GLN A 295 -5.48 -10.10 -3.23
CA GLN A 295 -4.63 -11.30 -3.36
C GLN A 295 -3.43 -11.20 -2.43
N THR A 296 -3.18 -12.27 -1.67
CA THR A 296 -2.11 -12.29 -0.67
C THR A 296 -1.61 -13.72 -0.41
N TYR A 297 -0.34 -13.83 -0.05
CA TYR A 297 0.26 -15.06 0.50
C TYR A 297 0.12 -15.16 2.03
N THR A 298 -0.39 -14.11 2.68
CA THR A 298 -0.57 -14.03 4.13
C THR A 298 -2.00 -13.61 4.50
N PRO A 299 -3.04 -14.40 4.10
CA PRO A 299 -4.44 -14.03 4.32
C PRO A 299 -4.80 -13.86 5.80
N GLU A 300 -4.03 -14.47 6.70
CA GLU A 300 -4.15 -14.35 8.15
C GLU A 300 -3.59 -13.04 8.72
N ASN A 301 -2.87 -12.23 7.92
CA ASN A 301 -2.24 -11.00 8.39
C ASN A 301 -3.29 -9.99 8.85
N ASP A 302 -3.16 -9.51 10.09
CA ASP A 302 -4.11 -8.59 10.72
C ASP A 302 -4.30 -7.27 9.96
N VAL A 303 -3.25 -6.75 9.34
CA VAL A 303 -3.32 -5.51 8.55
C VAL A 303 -4.22 -5.70 7.33
N ILE A 304 -4.05 -6.83 6.61
CA ILE A 304 -4.87 -7.19 5.45
C ILE A 304 -6.32 -7.44 5.87
N GLN A 305 -6.51 -8.16 6.97
CA GLN A 305 -7.83 -8.45 7.53
C GLN A 305 -8.58 -7.17 7.94
N CYS A 306 -7.91 -6.23 8.61
CA CYS A 306 -8.49 -4.94 8.98
C CYS A 306 -8.79 -4.08 7.73
N ALA A 307 -7.89 -4.05 6.74
CA ALA A 307 -8.09 -3.29 5.51
C ALA A 307 -9.28 -3.84 4.70
N ALA A 308 -9.43 -5.17 4.59
CA ALA A 308 -10.56 -5.80 3.92
C ALA A 308 -11.91 -5.43 4.56
N ARG A 309 -11.95 -5.30 5.89
CA ARG A 309 -13.15 -4.85 6.62
C ARG A 309 -13.26 -3.33 6.73
N GLN A 310 -12.27 -2.58 6.23
CA GLN A 310 -12.13 -1.13 6.41
C GLN A 310 -12.20 -0.71 7.90
N ASP A 311 -11.68 -1.57 8.79
CA ASP A 311 -11.68 -1.40 10.23
C ASP A 311 -10.42 -0.67 10.69
N TYR A 312 -10.44 0.67 10.56
CA TYR A 312 -9.35 1.51 11.04
C TYR A 312 -9.17 1.43 12.55
N GLN A 313 -10.26 1.31 13.32
CA GLN A 313 -10.19 1.26 14.77
C GLN A 313 -9.46 -0.01 15.26
N GLY A 314 -9.83 -1.16 14.72
CA GLY A 314 -9.16 -2.42 15.03
C GLY A 314 -7.69 -2.44 14.60
N PHE A 315 -7.37 -1.86 13.44
CA PHE A 315 -5.99 -1.65 13.00
C PHE A 315 -5.20 -0.77 13.99
N TYR A 316 -5.74 0.42 14.32
CA TYR A 316 -5.09 1.38 15.21
C TYR A 316 -4.79 0.76 16.59
N GLU A 317 -5.74 0.05 17.17
CA GLU A 317 -5.58 -0.54 18.52
C GLU A 317 -4.48 -1.59 18.59
N ARG A 318 -4.29 -2.36 17.52
CA ARG A 318 -3.19 -3.33 17.43
C ARG A 318 -1.86 -2.65 17.18
N GLU A 319 -1.82 -1.73 16.22
CA GLU A 319 -0.61 -1.02 15.82
C GLU A 319 -0.06 -0.17 16.97
N ILE A 320 -0.90 0.57 17.70
CA ILE A 320 -0.45 1.42 18.80
C ILE A 320 0.16 0.60 19.96
N ARG A 321 -0.41 -0.58 20.26
CA ARG A 321 0.15 -1.50 21.25
C ARG A 321 1.53 -2.02 20.83
N MET A 322 1.69 -2.40 19.55
CA MET A 322 2.97 -2.85 19.02
C MET A 322 4.03 -1.74 19.08
N ARG A 323 3.66 -0.50 18.74
CA ARG A 323 4.56 0.65 18.84
C ARG A 323 4.97 0.94 20.28
N GLN A 324 4.04 0.82 21.23
CA GLN A 324 4.33 0.98 22.65
C GLN A 324 5.32 -0.07 23.15
N LEU A 325 5.10 -1.35 22.85
CA LEU A 325 5.99 -2.43 23.25
C LEU A 325 7.40 -2.28 22.67
N ARG A 326 7.52 -1.75 21.45
CA ARG A 326 8.79 -1.61 20.73
C ARG A 326 9.41 -0.23 20.84
N ARG A 327 8.78 0.67 21.58
CA ARG A 327 9.19 2.07 21.71
C ARG A 327 9.34 2.77 20.34
N PHE A 328 8.40 2.53 19.44
CA PHE A 328 8.31 3.27 18.18
C PHE A 328 7.50 4.56 18.37
N PRO A 329 7.61 5.55 17.47
CA PRO A 329 6.76 6.73 17.51
C PRO A 329 5.26 6.36 17.57
N PRO A 330 4.45 7.00 18.42
CA PRO A 330 4.71 8.25 19.16
C PRO A 330 5.33 8.09 20.56
N PHE A 331 5.82 6.92 20.95
CA PHE A 331 6.36 6.66 22.30
C PHE A 331 7.85 6.98 22.43
N ALA A 332 8.57 7.06 21.33
CA ALA A 332 9.97 7.48 21.26
C ALA A 332 10.26 8.11 19.90
N ASP A 333 11.31 8.91 19.83
CA ASP A 333 11.85 9.39 18.57
C ASP A 333 12.83 8.38 17.97
N LEU A 334 12.79 8.26 16.64
CA LEU A 334 13.73 7.41 15.90
C LEU A 334 14.66 8.27 15.06
N PHE A 335 15.94 8.05 15.24
CA PHE A 335 17.00 8.66 14.45
C PHE A 335 17.70 7.59 13.62
N THR A 336 17.78 7.81 12.31
CA THR A 336 18.50 6.91 11.40
C THR A 336 19.79 7.60 10.95
N PHE A 337 20.91 6.98 11.26
CA PHE A 337 22.22 7.38 10.76
C PHE A 337 22.59 6.42 9.62
N THR A 338 22.86 6.98 8.44
CA THR A 338 23.30 6.20 7.28
C THR A 338 24.73 6.59 6.96
N VAL A 339 25.64 5.62 7.08
CA VAL A 339 27.01 5.76 6.61
C VAL A 339 27.14 4.96 5.32
N SER A 340 27.64 5.59 4.27
CA SER A 340 27.84 4.95 2.96
C SER A 340 29.26 5.23 2.46
N GLY A 341 29.84 4.26 1.77
CA GLY A 341 31.17 4.37 1.18
C GLY A 341 31.44 3.21 0.24
N THR A 342 32.51 3.31 -0.53
CA THR A 342 32.94 2.27 -1.48
C THR A 342 33.72 1.14 -0.81
N GLU A 343 34.25 1.38 0.40
CA GLU A 343 35.07 0.46 1.18
C GLU A 343 34.32 0.01 2.44
N GLU A 344 33.91 -1.27 2.51
CA GLU A 344 33.17 -1.83 3.65
C GLU A 344 33.89 -1.61 4.99
N GLY A 345 35.21 -1.85 5.02
CA GLY A 345 36.02 -1.67 6.23
C GLY A 345 36.10 -0.20 6.72
N ALA A 346 35.94 0.77 5.83
CA ALA A 346 35.87 2.19 6.20
C ALA A 346 34.49 2.54 6.76
N VAL A 347 33.42 2.01 6.15
CA VAL A 347 32.03 2.20 6.59
C VAL A 347 31.79 1.62 7.99
N LEU A 348 32.36 0.43 8.27
CA LEU A 348 32.23 -0.22 9.59
C LEU A 348 32.99 0.48 10.70
N ARG A 349 33.99 1.34 10.38
CA ARG A 349 34.76 2.12 11.36
C ARG A 349 34.23 3.51 11.61
N ALA A 350 33.32 4.00 10.78
CA ALA A 350 32.68 5.31 10.90
C ALA A 350 31.50 5.29 11.87
#